data_3b3deb8d82fb9733533a0f9c37054038
#
_entry.id   3b3deb8d82fb9733533a0f9c37054038
#
_cell.length_a   1.000
_cell.length_b   1.000
_cell.length_c   1.000
_cell.angle_alpha   90.00
_cell.angle_beta   90.00
_cell.angle_gamma   90.00
#
_symmetry.space_group_name_H-M   'P 1'
#
loop_
_entity.id
_entity.type
_entity.pdbx_description
1 polymer ?
#
loop_
_entity_poly.entity_id
_entity_poly.type
_entity_poly.pdbx_seq_one_letter_code
_entity_poly.pdbx_strand_id
1 'polypeptide(L)'
;MFYFSKSRYCRFCQCPKSVWLQKNKPEEEVLYDDVFARMTTGNEVGDLAMGIFGDYVEVTAYKEDGRLDLEAMTGRTAEEMAKGTPVICEASFMYEGLYCAVDILRKTDGGWAIYEVKSSTHDDKKVYFKDIAYQRYVLERCGVNVTGTYLMVIDNSYILDGELDISRLFKITGVSSQISDDFSKVPENLKKAKEILSMADEPDIDLSVN
;
A
#
# COMPACT_ATOMS: atom_id res chain seq x y z
N MET A 1 10.34 -6.67 16.37
CA MET A 1 10.90 -6.99 15.04
C MET A 1 10.65 -5.79 14.11
N PHE A 2 11.63 -5.39 13.30
CA PHE A 2 11.48 -4.25 12.40
C PHE A 2 10.94 -4.74 11.05
N TYR A 3 9.75 -4.28 10.69
CA TYR A 3 9.15 -4.59 9.39
C TYR A 3 9.37 -3.45 8.41
N PHE A 4 9.68 -3.80 7.17
CA PHE A 4 9.80 -2.85 6.07
C PHE A 4 8.48 -2.82 5.29
N SER A 5 7.66 -1.80 5.57
CA SER A 5 6.32 -1.67 5.00
C SER A 5 6.33 -0.95 3.65
N LYS A 6 5.19 -1.01 2.92
CA LYS A 6 4.97 -0.25 1.69
C LYS A 6 5.25 1.25 1.88
N SER A 7 4.79 1.84 2.98
CA SER A 7 5.03 3.26 3.30
C SER A 7 6.50 3.58 3.48
N ARG A 8 7.26 2.70 4.15
CA ARG A 8 8.71 2.85 4.29
C ARG A 8 9.44 2.69 2.97
N TYR A 9 8.98 1.77 2.11
CA TYR A 9 9.54 1.63 0.76
C TYR A 9 9.33 2.90 -0.07
N CYS A 10 8.13 3.46 -0.07
CA CYS A 10 7.86 4.73 -0.76
C CYS A 10 8.69 5.88 -0.18
N ARG A 11 8.80 5.97 1.15
CA ARG A 11 9.65 6.95 1.84
C ARG A 11 11.12 6.79 1.43
N PHE A 12 11.64 5.56 1.40
CA PHE A 12 12.99 5.28 0.92
C PHE A 12 13.19 5.76 -0.53
N CYS A 13 12.24 5.46 -1.42
CA CYS A 13 12.31 5.88 -2.81
C CYS A 13 12.26 7.40 -3.01
N GLN A 14 11.68 8.14 -2.08
CA GLN A 14 11.66 9.60 -2.07
C GLN A 14 12.95 10.18 -1.48
N CYS A 15 13.35 9.69 -0.33
CA CYS A 15 14.55 10.13 0.37
C CYS A 15 15.13 8.97 1.21
N PRO A 16 16.21 8.32 0.77
CA PRO A 16 16.83 7.22 1.50
C PRO A 16 17.23 7.58 2.94
N LYS A 17 17.71 8.80 3.18
CA LYS A 17 18.07 9.28 4.52
C LYS A 17 16.88 9.31 5.48
N SER A 18 15.66 9.59 4.97
CA SER A 18 14.46 9.73 5.81
C SER A 18 14.07 8.42 6.51
N VAL A 19 14.34 7.25 5.92
CA VAL A 19 14.06 5.97 6.59
C VAL A 19 15.05 5.67 7.69
N TRP A 20 16.30 6.12 7.56
CA TRP A 20 17.28 6.04 8.62
C TRP A 20 16.91 6.94 9.80
N LEU A 21 16.52 8.20 9.52
CA LEU A 21 16.03 9.15 10.54
C LEU A 21 14.81 8.59 11.27
N GLN A 22 13.81 8.09 10.54
CA GLN A 22 12.62 7.49 11.17
C GLN A 22 12.95 6.33 12.12
N LYS A 23 14.00 5.56 11.83
CA LYS A 23 14.44 4.45 12.68
C LYS A 23 15.25 4.91 13.90
N ASN A 24 16.19 5.84 13.70
CA ASN A 24 17.24 6.15 14.67
C ASN A 24 16.99 7.46 15.45
N LYS A 25 16.14 8.35 14.89
CA LYS A 25 15.77 9.64 15.46
C LYS A 25 14.27 9.95 15.30
N PRO A 26 13.38 9.04 15.77
CA PRO A 26 11.93 9.21 15.58
C PRO A 26 11.40 10.49 16.26
N GLU A 27 12.08 11.00 17.28
CA GLU A 27 11.76 12.23 17.99
C GLU A 27 11.92 13.49 17.12
N GLU A 28 12.66 13.41 16.03
CA GLU A 28 12.82 14.54 15.09
C GLU A 28 11.66 14.59 14.06
N GLU A 29 10.76 13.58 14.02
CA GLU A 29 9.63 13.57 13.10
C GLU A 29 8.57 14.60 13.53
N VAL A 30 8.33 15.61 12.70
CA VAL A 30 7.28 16.62 12.92
C VAL A 30 6.11 16.29 12.00
N LEU A 31 4.97 15.96 12.59
CA LEU A 31 3.71 15.78 11.87
C LEU A 31 2.88 17.06 11.99
N TYR A 32 2.56 17.67 10.86
CA TYR A 32 1.71 18.86 10.77
C TYR A 32 0.24 18.45 10.70
N ASP A 33 -0.66 19.34 11.12
CA ASP A 33 -2.12 19.10 11.16
C ASP A 33 -2.70 18.68 9.79
N ASP A 34 -2.15 19.22 8.71
CA ASP A 34 -2.57 18.86 7.35
C ASP A 34 -2.23 17.41 6.96
N VAL A 35 -1.22 16.81 7.61
CA VAL A 35 -0.88 15.39 7.45
C VAL A 35 -1.96 14.52 8.09
N PHE A 36 -2.41 14.86 9.29
CA PHE A 36 -3.50 14.15 9.97
C PHE A 36 -4.80 14.25 9.17
N ALA A 37 -5.17 15.44 8.68
CA ALA A 37 -6.35 15.61 7.86
C ALA A 37 -6.31 14.74 6.58
N ARG A 38 -5.15 14.68 5.91
CA ARG A 38 -4.96 13.83 4.72
C ARG A 38 -5.05 12.35 5.03
N MET A 39 -4.55 11.90 6.19
CA MET A 39 -4.67 10.50 6.63
C MET A 39 -6.11 10.13 6.90
N THR A 40 -6.88 10.99 7.60
CA THR A 40 -8.31 10.77 7.88
C THR A 40 -9.10 10.66 6.58
N THR A 41 -8.95 11.63 5.66
CA THR A 41 -9.60 11.57 4.34
C THR A 41 -9.17 10.34 3.54
N GLY A 42 -7.90 9.92 3.66
CA GLY A 42 -7.41 8.71 3.03
C GLY A 42 -8.16 7.46 3.50
N ASN A 43 -8.34 7.32 4.81
CA ASN A 43 -9.08 6.21 5.40
C ASN A 43 -10.55 6.20 4.97
N GLU A 44 -11.24 7.34 5.06
CA GLU A 44 -12.65 7.47 4.65
C GLU A 44 -12.85 7.06 3.18
N VAL A 45 -11.95 7.47 2.28
CA VAL A 45 -12.01 7.09 0.87
C VAL A 45 -11.69 5.61 0.66
N GLY A 46 -10.76 5.05 1.44
CA GLY A 46 -10.46 3.62 1.46
C GLY A 46 -11.68 2.80 1.85
N ASP A 47 -12.32 3.16 2.96
CA ASP A 47 -13.52 2.48 3.47
C ASP A 47 -14.67 2.50 2.45
N LEU A 48 -14.90 3.64 1.77
CA LEU A 48 -15.89 3.74 0.70
C LEU A 48 -15.56 2.83 -0.49
N ALA A 49 -14.28 2.68 -0.83
CA ALA A 49 -13.86 1.87 -1.96
C ALA A 49 -14.04 0.36 -1.75
N MET A 50 -14.04 -0.13 -0.49
CA MET A 50 -14.14 -1.55 -0.18
C MET A 50 -15.39 -2.21 -0.81
N GLY A 51 -16.50 -1.49 -0.85
CA GLY A 51 -17.78 -1.97 -1.39
C GLY A 51 -17.93 -1.94 -2.91
N ILE A 52 -16.93 -1.44 -3.66
CA ILE A 52 -17.09 -1.20 -5.11
C ILE A 52 -17.33 -2.47 -5.94
N PHE A 53 -16.86 -3.62 -5.46
CA PHE A 53 -17.05 -4.92 -6.11
C PHE A 53 -18.13 -5.78 -5.48
N GLY A 54 -18.98 -5.23 -4.62
CA GLY A 54 -20.02 -5.94 -3.88
C GLY A 54 -19.52 -6.46 -2.53
N ASP A 55 -19.94 -7.67 -2.15
CA ASP A 55 -19.58 -8.28 -0.87
C ASP A 55 -18.07 -8.50 -0.74
N TYR A 56 -17.53 -8.17 0.41
CA TYR A 56 -16.10 -8.29 0.71
C TYR A 56 -15.86 -8.78 2.13
N VAL A 57 -14.66 -9.25 2.40
CA VAL A 57 -14.17 -9.52 3.75
C VAL A 57 -12.99 -8.60 4.04
N GLU A 58 -13.11 -7.78 5.09
CA GLU A 58 -12.01 -6.99 5.62
C GLU A 58 -11.26 -7.80 6.67
N VAL A 59 -9.92 -7.85 6.56
CA VAL A 59 -9.09 -8.67 7.44
C VAL A 59 -8.38 -7.86 8.54
N THR A 60 -8.66 -6.57 8.67
CA THR A 60 -8.08 -5.71 9.71
C THR A 60 -8.26 -6.33 11.10
N ALA A 61 -7.21 -6.33 11.87
CA ALA A 61 -7.20 -6.81 13.24
C ALA A 61 -6.33 -5.94 14.13
N TYR A 62 -6.76 -5.77 15.37
CA TYR A 62 -6.07 -4.97 16.36
C TYR A 62 -5.70 -5.82 17.57
N LYS A 63 -4.55 -5.51 18.16
CA LYS A 63 -4.13 -6.01 19.48
C LYS A 63 -4.88 -5.28 20.59
N GLU A 64 -4.78 -5.81 21.81
CA GLU A 64 -5.38 -5.19 23.01
C GLU A 64 -4.90 -3.74 23.26
N ASP A 65 -3.70 -3.40 22.82
CA ASP A 65 -3.11 -2.06 22.94
C ASP A 65 -3.51 -1.10 21.79
N GLY A 66 -4.44 -1.51 20.92
CA GLY A 66 -4.96 -0.71 19.79
C GLY A 66 -4.05 -0.68 18.55
N ARG A 67 -2.88 -1.33 18.57
CA ARG A 67 -2.01 -1.45 17.40
C ARG A 67 -2.51 -2.54 16.45
N LEU A 68 -2.23 -2.39 15.15
CA LEU A 68 -2.52 -3.43 14.16
C LEU A 68 -1.84 -4.76 14.54
N ASP A 69 -2.59 -5.85 14.46
CA ASP A 69 -2.10 -7.21 14.59
C ASP A 69 -1.75 -7.81 13.23
N LEU A 70 -0.53 -7.54 12.77
CA LEU A 70 -0.07 -7.94 11.44
C LEU A 70 -0.04 -9.46 11.26
N GLU A 71 0.17 -10.22 12.34
CA GLU A 71 0.16 -11.69 12.30
C GLU A 71 -1.26 -12.21 12.10
N ALA A 72 -2.22 -11.69 12.86
CA ALA A 72 -3.63 -12.03 12.70
C ALA A 72 -4.16 -11.62 11.31
N MET A 73 -3.77 -10.45 10.80
CA MET A 73 -4.17 -9.97 9.47
C MET A 73 -3.62 -10.87 8.36
N THR A 74 -2.35 -11.28 8.43
CA THR A 74 -1.76 -12.20 7.44
C THR A 74 -2.40 -13.59 7.50
N GLY A 75 -2.70 -14.10 8.70
CA GLY A 75 -3.41 -15.36 8.90
C GLY A 75 -4.81 -15.33 8.28
N ARG A 76 -5.60 -14.29 8.60
CA ARG A 76 -6.94 -14.10 8.03
C ARG A 76 -6.91 -13.98 6.50
N THR A 77 -5.93 -13.26 5.95
CA THR A 77 -5.76 -13.18 4.49
C THR A 77 -5.57 -14.56 3.87
N ALA A 78 -4.68 -15.38 4.44
CA ALA A 78 -4.44 -16.73 3.94
C ALA A 78 -5.69 -17.63 4.03
N GLU A 79 -6.45 -17.53 5.12
CA GLU A 79 -7.71 -18.25 5.30
C GLU A 79 -8.75 -17.85 4.25
N GLU A 80 -8.95 -16.54 4.02
CA GLU A 80 -9.91 -16.04 3.06
C GLU A 80 -9.51 -16.39 1.61
N MET A 81 -8.24 -16.32 1.28
CA MET A 81 -7.74 -16.79 0.00
C MET A 81 -7.99 -18.29 -0.21
N ALA A 82 -7.76 -19.12 0.81
CA ALA A 82 -8.01 -20.57 0.75
C ALA A 82 -9.50 -20.90 0.60
N LYS A 83 -10.40 -20.14 1.25
CA LYS A 83 -11.86 -20.24 1.06
C LYS A 83 -12.29 -19.81 -0.35
N GLY A 84 -11.46 -19.05 -1.04
CA GLY A 84 -11.76 -18.50 -2.36
C GLY A 84 -12.65 -17.28 -2.32
N THR A 85 -12.62 -16.51 -1.24
CA THR A 85 -13.34 -15.25 -1.06
C THR A 85 -13.07 -14.30 -2.24
N PRO A 86 -14.10 -13.78 -2.92
CA PRO A 86 -13.93 -13.02 -4.15
C PRO A 86 -13.17 -11.70 -3.98
N VAL A 87 -13.42 -11.01 -2.85
CA VAL A 87 -12.86 -9.69 -2.53
C VAL A 87 -12.40 -9.70 -1.08
N ILE A 88 -11.11 -9.41 -0.87
CA ILE A 88 -10.49 -9.30 0.46
C ILE A 88 -9.93 -7.88 0.58
N CYS A 89 -10.38 -7.12 1.56
CA CYS A 89 -9.90 -5.77 1.85
C CYS A 89 -8.84 -5.79 2.94
N GLU A 90 -7.89 -4.86 2.89
CA GLU A 90 -6.70 -4.77 3.76
C GLU A 90 -5.88 -6.07 3.75
N ALA A 91 -5.91 -6.79 2.61
CA ALA A 91 -5.26 -8.09 2.46
C ALA A 91 -3.75 -8.00 2.74
N SER A 92 -3.32 -8.64 3.81
CA SER A 92 -2.00 -8.45 4.40
C SER A 92 -1.05 -9.59 4.07
N PHE A 93 0.16 -9.24 3.67
CA PHE A 93 1.21 -10.18 3.28
C PHE A 93 2.53 -9.87 3.97
N MET A 94 3.26 -10.92 4.33
CA MET A 94 4.57 -10.81 4.94
C MET A 94 5.55 -11.81 4.32
N TYR A 95 6.69 -11.31 3.84
CA TYR A 95 7.77 -12.12 3.30
C TYR A 95 9.12 -11.60 3.81
N GLU A 96 9.84 -12.40 4.60
CA GLU A 96 11.20 -12.08 5.11
C GLU A 96 11.31 -10.66 5.74
N GLY A 97 10.30 -10.24 6.50
CA GLY A 97 10.23 -8.92 7.13
C GLY A 97 9.73 -7.80 6.22
N LEU A 98 9.41 -8.08 4.96
CA LEU A 98 8.69 -7.17 4.09
C LEU A 98 7.18 -7.32 4.35
N TYR A 99 6.49 -6.21 4.53
CA TYR A 99 5.05 -6.20 4.82
C TYR A 99 4.30 -5.26 3.89
N CYS A 100 3.15 -5.70 3.41
CA CYS A 100 2.16 -4.83 2.79
C CYS A 100 0.74 -5.26 3.18
N ALA A 101 -0.16 -4.29 3.24
CA ALA A 101 -1.60 -4.46 3.17
C ALA A 101 -2.07 -3.91 1.82
N VAL A 102 -2.82 -4.70 1.09
CA VAL A 102 -3.44 -4.35 -0.19
C VAL A 102 -4.83 -3.83 0.10
N ASP A 103 -5.14 -2.61 -0.33
CA ASP A 103 -6.43 -2.00 -0.02
C ASP A 103 -7.58 -2.90 -0.48
N ILE A 104 -7.55 -3.39 -1.74
CA ILE A 104 -8.51 -4.38 -2.23
C ILE A 104 -7.79 -5.45 -3.05
N LEU A 105 -7.88 -6.70 -2.62
CA LEU A 105 -7.39 -7.87 -3.34
C LEU A 105 -8.58 -8.64 -3.93
N ARG A 106 -8.67 -8.70 -5.26
CA ARG A 106 -9.81 -9.33 -5.96
C ARG A 106 -9.37 -10.60 -6.64
N LYS A 107 -10.14 -11.69 -6.45
CA LYS A 107 -9.94 -12.97 -7.14
C LYS A 107 -10.26 -12.84 -8.62
N THR A 108 -9.45 -13.49 -9.46
CA THR A 108 -9.60 -13.58 -10.91
C THR A 108 -9.53 -15.05 -11.34
N ASP A 109 -9.83 -15.34 -12.61
CA ASP A 109 -9.80 -16.74 -13.13
C ASP A 109 -8.41 -17.39 -13.02
N GLY A 110 -7.34 -16.61 -13.01
CA GLY A 110 -5.97 -17.14 -12.98
C GLY A 110 -5.17 -16.79 -11.71
N GLY A 111 -5.74 -16.06 -10.76
CA GLY A 111 -5.02 -15.60 -9.57
C GLY A 111 -5.70 -14.42 -8.90
N TRP A 112 -4.95 -13.34 -8.62
CA TRP A 112 -5.43 -12.20 -7.84
C TRP A 112 -5.04 -10.88 -8.50
N ALA A 113 -5.92 -9.90 -8.41
CA ALA A 113 -5.66 -8.55 -8.86
C ALA A 113 -5.55 -7.59 -7.67
N ILE A 114 -4.55 -6.71 -7.70
CA ILE A 114 -4.30 -5.66 -6.71
C ILE A 114 -5.03 -4.40 -7.15
N TYR A 115 -5.79 -3.79 -6.24
CA TYR A 115 -6.36 -2.45 -6.40
C TYR A 115 -5.85 -1.58 -5.27
N GLU A 116 -5.09 -0.56 -5.60
CA GLU A 116 -4.61 0.46 -4.67
C GLU A 116 -5.50 1.68 -4.77
N VAL A 117 -6.01 2.14 -3.63
CA VAL A 117 -6.94 3.27 -3.52
C VAL A 117 -6.19 4.52 -3.08
N LYS A 118 -6.46 5.64 -3.73
CA LYS A 118 -5.89 6.95 -3.35
C LYS A 118 -6.98 8.01 -3.31
N SER A 119 -7.01 8.78 -2.21
CA SER A 119 -7.87 9.95 -2.02
C SER A 119 -7.38 11.15 -2.86
N SER A 120 -7.16 10.92 -4.16
CA SER A 120 -6.60 11.86 -5.13
C SER A 120 -7.41 11.76 -6.40
N THR A 121 -7.48 12.84 -7.17
CA THR A 121 -8.06 12.87 -8.52
C THR A 121 -7.01 12.62 -9.61
N HIS A 122 -5.73 12.48 -9.24
CA HIS A 122 -4.61 12.26 -10.16
C HIS A 122 -4.19 10.79 -10.13
N ASP A 123 -4.11 10.16 -11.29
CA ASP A 123 -3.71 8.75 -11.48
C ASP A 123 -2.30 8.56 -12.08
N ASP A 124 -1.54 9.65 -12.22
CA ASP A 124 -0.23 9.67 -12.89
C ASP A 124 0.96 9.87 -11.92
N LYS A 125 0.72 9.94 -10.61
CA LYS A 125 1.78 10.19 -9.63
C LYS A 125 2.72 8.98 -9.53
N LYS A 126 4.00 9.18 -9.82
CA LYS A 126 5.04 8.15 -9.78
C LYS A 126 5.15 7.42 -8.42
N VAL A 127 4.81 8.10 -7.32
CA VAL A 127 4.83 7.47 -5.99
C VAL A 127 3.81 6.34 -5.86
N TYR A 128 2.67 6.43 -6.55
CA TYR A 128 1.65 5.38 -6.54
C TYR A 128 2.13 4.13 -7.28
N PHE A 129 2.88 4.31 -8.37
CA PHE A 129 3.46 3.19 -9.11
C PHE A 129 4.51 2.44 -8.31
N LYS A 130 5.34 3.14 -7.54
CA LYS A 130 6.30 2.52 -6.62
C LYS A 130 5.62 1.73 -5.50
N ASP A 131 4.52 2.26 -4.97
CA ASP A 131 3.70 1.60 -3.95
C ASP A 131 3.15 0.26 -4.49
N ILE A 132 2.46 0.30 -5.62
CA ILE A 132 1.87 -0.90 -6.26
C ILE A 132 2.96 -1.91 -6.68
N ALA A 133 4.09 -1.43 -7.19
CA ALA A 133 5.22 -2.27 -7.57
C ALA A 133 5.78 -3.06 -6.36
N TYR A 134 5.92 -2.40 -5.22
CA TYR A 134 6.35 -3.05 -3.98
C TYR A 134 5.33 -4.08 -3.50
N GLN A 135 4.05 -3.76 -3.49
CA GLN A 135 2.99 -4.69 -3.10
C GLN A 135 3.01 -5.94 -4.00
N ARG A 136 3.01 -5.75 -5.32
CA ARG A 136 3.12 -6.85 -6.28
C ARG A 136 4.34 -7.73 -5.98
N TYR A 137 5.49 -7.11 -5.73
CA TYR A 137 6.71 -7.85 -5.39
C TYR A 137 6.51 -8.72 -4.14
N VAL A 138 5.97 -8.18 -3.06
CA VAL A 138 5.73 -8.93 -1.82
C VAL A 138 4.77 -10.08 -2.05
N LEU A 139 3.65 -9.85 -2.74
CA LEU A 139 2.67 -10.89 -3.06
C LEU A 139 3.28 -12.02 -3.89
N GLU A 140 4.03 -11.71 -4.95
CA GLU A 140 4.68 -12.73 -5.78
C GLU A 140 5.73 -13.53 -4.99
N ARG A 141 6.44 -12.89 -4.04
CA ARG A 141 7.36 -13.60 -3.11
C ARG A 141 6.62 -14.51 -2.13
N CYS A 142 5.38 -14.19 -1.78
CA CYS A 142 4.48 -15.06 -1.00
C CYS A 142 3.85 -16.17 -1.84
N GLY A 143 4.18 -16.29 -3.14
CA GLY A 143 3.63 -17.32 -4.04
C GLY A 143 2.28 -16.96 -4.65
N VAL A 144 1.82 -15.72 -4.52
CA VAL A 144 0.55 -15.26 -5.11
C VAL A 144 0.74 -14.96 -6.59
N ASN A 145 -0.09 -15.55 -7.45
CA ASN A 145 -0.14 -15.21 -8.86
C ASN A 145 -0.91 -13.90 -9.07
N VAL A 146 -0.18 -12.78 -9.26
CA VAL A 146 -0.76 -11.46 -9.51
C VAL A 146 -1.08 -11.29 -10.98
N THR A 147 -2.37 -11.29 -11.32
CA THR A 147 -2.87 -11.23 -12.70
C THR A 147 -3.11 -9.82 -13.22
N GLY A 148 -3.18 -8.83 -12.31
CA GLY A 148 -3.39 -7.43 -12.67
C GLY A 148 -3.11 -6.49 -11.51
N THR A 149 -2.77 -5.26 -11.85
CA THR A 149 -2.56 -4.17 -10.90
C THR A 149 -3.30 -2.93 -11.35
N TYR A 150 -4.07 -2.36 -10.45
CA TYR A 150 -4.98 -1.25 -10.72
C TYR A 150 -4.78 -0.14 -9.70
N LEU A 151 -4.86 1.09 -10.16
CA LEU A 151 -4.93 2.29 -9.35
C LEU A 151 -6.36 2.82 -9.38
N MET A 152 -6.93 3.06 -8.19
CA MET A 152 -8.24 3.67 -8.02
C MET A 152 -8.07 5.07 -7.44
N VAL A 153 -8.61 6.06 -8.11
CA VAL A 153 -8.61 7.46 -7.68
C VAL A 153 -10.02 8.01 -7.74
N ILE A 154 -10.28 9.11 -7.05
CA ILE A 154 -11.57 9.80 -7.14
C ILE A 154 -11.74 10.36 -8.55
N ASP A 155 -12.89 10.10 -9.17
CA ASP A 155 -13.24 10.68 -10.46
C ASP A 155 -13.67 12.13 -10.26
N ASN A 156 -12.88 13.08 -10.74
CA ASN A 156 -13.17 14.51 -10.62
C ASN A 156 -14.34 14.99 -11.49
N SER A 157 -14.86 14.14 -12.36
CA SER A 157 -16.09 14.41 -13.14
C SER A 157 -17.36 13.98 -12.40
N TYR A 158 -17.22 13.24 -11.29
CA TYR A 158 -18.37 12.80 -10.48
C TYR A 158 -19.08 13.99 -9.83
N ILE A 159 -20.38 14.06 -10.04
CA ILE A 159 -21.26 15.04 -9.40
C ILE A 159 -22.24 14.27 -8.53
N LEU A 160 -22.27 14.60 -7.23
CA LEU A 160 -23.24 14.05 -6.30
C LEU A 160 -24.63 14.61 -6.62
N ASP A 161 -25.55 13.74 -6.99
CA ASP A 161 -26.96 14.04 -7.24
C ASP A 161 -27.82 13.01 -6.51
N GLY A 162 -28.33 13.39 -5.36
CA GLY A 162 -29.05 12.50 -4.44
C GLY A 162 -28.12 11.66 -3.57
N GLU A 163 -28.26 10.32 -3.62
CA GLU A 163 -27.44 9.39 -2.85
C GLU A 163 -26.06 9.18 -3.50
N LEU A 164 -25.06 8.85 -2.66
CA LEU A 164 -23.70 8.58 -3.12
C LEU A 164 -23.65 7.28 -3.92
N ASP A 165 -23.26 7.37 -5.19
CA ASP A 165 -23.02 6.22 -6.06
C ASP A 165 -21.51 5.88 -6.09
N ILE A 166 -21.13 4.90 -5.28
CA ILE A 166 -19.73 4.45 -5.16
C ILE A 166 -19.18 3.94 -6.51
N SER A 167 -20.04 3.33 -7.34
CA SER A 167 -19.60 2.78 -8.64
C SER A 167 -19.14 3.86 -9.63
N ARG A 168 -19.61 5.09 -9.45
CA ARG A 168 -19.27 6.26 -10.26
C ARG A 168 -18.24 7.18 -9.60
N LEU A 169 -18.02 7.02 -8.28
CA LEU A 169 -17.10 7.86 -7.52
C LEU A 169 -15.64 7.63 -7.91
N PHE A 170 -15.30 6.41 -8.33
CA PHE A 170 -13.91 6.01 -8.58
C PHE A 170 -13.62 5.80 -10.07
N LYS A 171 -12.48 6.33 -10.51
CA LYS A 171 -11.82 5.97 -11.75
C LYS A 171 -10.81 4.86 -11.48
N ILE A 172 -10.94 3.74 -12.20
CA ILE A 172 -10.05 2.58 -12.08
C ILE A 172 -9.18 2.49 -13.34
N THR A 173 -7.86 2.53 -13.16
CA THR A 173 -6.89 2.48 -14.26
C THR A 173 -5.96 1.28 -14.08
N GLY A 174 -5.86 0.42 -15.10
CA GLY A 174 -4.87 -0.67 -15.14
C GLY A 174 -3.45 -0.09 -15.30
N VAL A 175 -2.53 -0.45 -14.39
CA VAL A 175 -1.19 0.14 -14.34
C VAL A 175 -0.05 -0.89 -14.46
N SER A 176 -0.35 -2.11 -14.88
CA SER A 176 0.65 -3.19 -14.94
C SER A 176 1.86 -2.88 -15.84
N SER A 177 1.66 -2.12 -16.93
CA SER A 177 2.73 -1.66 -17.79
C SER A 177 3.51 -0.50 -17.17
N GLN A 178 2.83 0.43 -16.53
CA GLN A 178 3.42 1.63 -15.92
C GLN A 178 4.34 1.29 -14.74
N ILE A 179 3.99 0.25 -13.96
CA ILE A 179 4.81 -0.18 -12.82
C ILE A 179 5.99 -1.08 -13.19
N SER A 180 6.13 -1.53 -14.44
CA SER A 180 7.11 -2.55 -14.84
C SER A 180 8.56 -2.16 -14.51
N ASP A 181 8.92 -0.90 -14.77
CA ASP A 181 10.26 -0.39 -14.47
C ASP A 181 10.51 -0.27 -12.96
N ASP A 182 9.53 0.27 -12.20
CA ASP A 182 9.60 0.35 -10.74
C ASP A 182 9.65 -1.06 -10.10
N PHE A 183 8.88 -2.02 -10.62
CA PHE A 183 8.87 -3.40 -10.16
C PHE A 183 10.26 -4.07 -10.31
N SER A 184 10.92 -3.86 -11.45
CA SER A 184 12.26 -4.41 -11.70
C SER A 184 13.31 -3.88 -10.73
N LYS A 185 13.12 -2.66 -10.20
CA LYS A 185 14.03 -1.99 -9.26
C LYS A 185 13.78 -2.35 -7.79
N VAL A 186 12.65 -2.99 -7.44
CA VAL A 186 12.33 -3.30 -6.04
C VAL A 186 13.45 -4.07 -5.33
N PRO A 187 14.03 -5.16 -5.89
CA PRO A 187 15.08 -5.91 -5.19
C PRO A 187 16.33 -5.07 -4.89
N GLU A 188 16.77 -4.25 -5.85
CA GLU A 188 17.93 -3.38 -5.67
C GLU A 188 17.67 -2.30 -4.62
N ASN A 189 16.49 -1.67 -4.66
CA ASN A 189 16.07 -0.66 -3.69
C ASN A 189 15.99 -1.25 -2.28
N LEU A 190 15.47 -2.47 -2.12
CA LEU A 190 15.44 -3.16 -0.83
C LEU A 190 16.84 -3.46 -0.28
N LYS A 191 17.77 -3.85 -1.15
CA LYS A 191 19.17 -4.04 -0.76
C LYS A 191 19.78 -2.73 -0.25
N LYS A 192 19.62 -1.64 -1.00
CA LYS A 192 20.10 -0.30 -0.61
C LYS A 192 19.44 0.19 0.69
N ALA A 193 18.12 -0.03 0.84
CA ALA A 193 17.41 0.32 2.06
C ALA A 193 17.96 -0.43 3.29
N LYS A 194 18.27 -1.73 3.14
CA LYS A 194 18.87 -2.53 4.20
C LYS A 194 20.27 -2.04 4.58
N GLU A 195 21.09 -1.68 3.59
CA GLU A 195 22.42 -1.11 3.80
C GLU A 195 22.31 0.20 4.62
N ILE A 196 21.46 1.15 4.20
CA ILE A 196 21.24 2.43 4.89
C ILE A 196 20.72 2.22 6.31
N LEU A 197 19.74 1.34 6.49
CA LEU A 197 19.17 1.05 7.80
C LEU A 197 20.15 0.34 8.75
N SER A 198 21.24 -0.25 8.22
CA SER A 198 22.29 -0.88 9.02
C SER A 198 23.42 0.08 9.42
N MET A 199 23.44 1.30 8.88
CA MET A 199 24.45 2.30 9.23
C MET A 199 24.31 2.74 10.68
N ALA A 200 25.43 2.78 11.41
CA ALA A 200 25.45 3.27 12.80
C ALA A 200 25.31 4.80 12.84
N ASP A 201 25.95 5.48 11.93
CA ASP A 201 25.94 6.92 11.81
C ASP A 201 24.96 7.41 10.74
N GLU A 202 24.52 8.65 10.87
CA GLU A 202 23.64 9.31 9.92
C GLU A 202 24.26 9.31 8.51
N PRO A 203 23.55 8.80 7.48
CA PRO A 203 24.10 8.77 6.13
C PRO A 203 24.36 10.18 5.60
N ASP A 204 25.55 10.39 5.01
CA ASP A 204 25.89 11.62 4.31
C ASP A 204 25.23 11.64 2.92
N ILE A 205 23.93 11.86 2.91
CA ILE A 205 23.08 11.93 1.72
C ILE A 205 22.27 13.22 1.82
N ASP A 206 22.32 14.04 0.79
CA ASP A 206 21.49 15.24 0.71
C ASP A 206 20.01 14.89 0.76
N LEU A 207 19.24 15.71 1.47
CA LEU A 207 17.78 15.62 1.47
C LEU A 207 17.28 15.98 0.06
N SER A 208 17.01 14.97 -0.76
CA SER A 208 16.39 15.19 -2.06
C SER A 208 14.89 15.33 -1.89
N VAL A 209 14.34 16.43 -2.34
CA VAL A 209 12.90 16.61 -2.54
C VAL A 209 12.64 16.25 -4.01
N ASN A 210 12.21 15.01 -4.27
CA ASN A 210 11.78 14.57 -5.60
C ASN A 210 10.24 14.51 -5.66
#